data_33ba43a4989a9e5b2f449fec9e13c970
#
_entry.id   33ba43a4989a9e5b2f449fec9e13c970
#
_cell.length_a   1.000
_cell.length_b   1.000
_cell.length_c   1.000
_cell.angle_alpha   90.00
_cell.angle_beta   90.00
_cell.angle_gamma   90.00
#
_symmetry.space_group_name_H-M   'P 1'
#
loop_
_entity.id
_entity.type
_entity.pdbx_description
1 polymer ?
#
loop_
_entity_poly.entity_id
_entity_poly.type
_entity_poly.pdbx_seq_one_letter_code
_entity_poly.pdbx_strand_id
1 'polypeptide(L)'
;MPSWPEVFSGFEPAVKSPSIIPDNALYFVFDGQEIYQHFDSSGNWTPVSRLEPLMLEIPSDTRDTSHYLGQWHGVACYALSAALPKDKRSGLRSLFGKVEHHLFSLAGRALQVLDWYKTHKFCGRCGAIAELHQSDRAMICAHCGVHSYPRLSPSIITLVHDGDRVLLARNHNFPKGMYSTPVSYTHLRAHETDSY
;
A
#
# COMPACT_ATOMS: atom_id res chain seq x y z
N MET A 1 5.90 21.01 -0.08
CA MET A 1 5.61 19.57 -0.27
C MET A 1 6.88 18.92 -0.76
N PRO A 2 7.33 17.79 -0.21
CA PRO A 2 8.48 17.08 -0.74
C PRO A 2 8.23 16.69 -2.20
N SER A 3 9.25 16.74 -3.02
CA SER A 3 9.19 16.30 -4.41
C SER A 3 8.95 14.77 -4.49
N TRP A 4 8.39 14.27 -5.58
CA TRP A 4 8.16 12.84 -5.81
C TRP A 4 9.38 11.94 -5.48
N PRO A 5 10.62 12.31 -5.83
CA PRO A 5 11.81 11.55 -5.44
C PRO A 5 12.04 11.44 -3.93
N GLU A 6 11.59 12.44 -3.15
CA GLU A 6 11.79 12.45 -1.69
C GLU A 6 10.82 11.52 -0.95
N VAL A 7 9.64 11.24 -1.53
CA VAL A 7 8.60 10.38 -0.92
C VAL A 7 9.08 8.94 -0.69
N PHE A 8 9.99 8.45 -1.54
CA PHE A 8 10.58 7.12 -1.46
C PHE A 8 12.10 7.16 -1.26
N SER A 9 12.63 8.27 -0.71
CA SER A 9 14.05 8.39 -0.43
C SER A 9 14.56 7.21 0.40
N GLY A 10 15.62 6.56 -0.11
CA GLY A 10 16.22 5.39 0.53
C GLY A 10 15.44 4.08 0.37
N PHE A 11 14.34 4.06 -0.39
CA PHE A 11 13.62 2.81 -0.69
C PHE A 11 13.97 2.27 -2.08
N GLU A 12 14.47 1.03 -2.08
CA GLU A 12 14.79 0.26 -3.28
C GLU A 12 13.76 -0.86 -3.45
N PRO A 13 12.80 -0.73 -4.39
CA PRO A 13 11.77 -1.75 -4.60
C PRO A 13 12.38 -3.02 -5.18
N ALA A 14 11.98 -4.18 -4.66
CA ALA A 14 12.38 -5.48 -5.17
C ALA A 14 11.25 -6.51 -5.00
N VAL A 15 11.33 -7.59 -5.79
CA VAL A 15 10.36 -8.70 -5.75
C VAL A 15 10.96 -9.93 -5.11
N LYS A 16 12.20 -10.25 -5.47
CA LYS A 16 12.89 -11.42 -4.96
C LYS A 16 13.38 -11.16 -3.54
N SER A 17 12.78 -11.87 -2.59
CA SER A 17 13.21 -11.83 -1.18
C SER A 17 14.63 -12.38 -1.02
N PRO A 18 15.42 -11.87 -0.07
CA PRO A 18 16.64 -12.54 0.40
C PRO A 18 16.35 -13.99 0.77
N SER A 19 17.32 -14.88 0.52
CA SER A 19 17.22 -16.32 0.89
C SER A 19 17.11 -16.55 2.40
N ILE A 20 17.67 -15.62 3.19
CA ILE A 20 17.54 -15.58 4.65
C ILE A 20 16.93 -14.23 5.00
N ILE A 21 15.81 -14.24 5.72
CA ILE A 21 15.19 -13.01 6.20
C ILE A 21 16.05 -12.45 7.33
N PRO A 22 16.54 -11.20 7.21
CA PRO A 22 17.35 -10.59 8.27
C PRO A 22 16.54 -10.39 9.56
N ASP A 23 17.20 -10.54 10.72
CA ASP A 23 16.57 -10.34 12.05
C ASP A 23 16.02 -8.93 12.26
N ASN A 24 16.57 -7.93 11.54
CA ASN A 24 16.14 -6.54 11.59
C ASN A 24 15.12 -6.17 10.51
N ALA A 25 14.54 -7.15 9.82
CA ALA A 25 13.52 -6.90 8.80
C ALA A 25 12.31 -6.15 9.38
N LEU A 26 11.73 -5.25 8.59
CA LEU A 26 10.56 -4.45 8.96
C LEU A 26 9.29 -5.05 8.35
N TYR A 27 8.26 -5.17 9.17
CA TYR A 27 6.97 -5.73 8.77
C TYR A 27 5.85 -4.72 8.92
N PHE A 28 5.12 -4.50 7.83
CA PHE A 28 3.87 -3.76 7.80
C PHE A 28 2.73 -4.78 7.88
N VAL A 29 2.12 -4.88 9.06
CA VAL A 29 1.11 -5.93 9.35
C VAL A 29 -0.29 -5.35 9.26
N PHE A 30 -1.17 -6.02 8.51
CA PHE A 30 -2.52 -5.58 8.24
C PHE A 30 -3.57 -6.67 8.52
N ASP A 31 -4.73 -6.23 9.00
CA ASP A 31 -5.98 -6.99 9.00
C ASP A 31 -6.99 -6.24 8.11
N GLY A 32 -7.18 -6.73 6.88
CA GLY A 32 -7.94 -6.01 5.85
C GLY A 32 -7.31 -4.66 5.52
N GLN A 33 -8.02 -3.56 5.84
CA GLN A 33 -7.58 -2.19 5.60
C GLN A 33 -6.96 -1.53 6.85
N GLU A 34 -6.89 -2.26 7.96
CA GLU A 34 -6.41 -1.74 9.23
C GLU A 34 -4.98 -2.21 9.51
N ILE A 35 -4.12 -1.27 9.88
CA ILE A 35 -2.71 -1.53 10.19
C ILE A 35 -2.50 -1.72 11.69
N TYR A 36 -1.58 -2.61 12.05
CA TYR A 36 -1.18 -2.84 13.43
C TYR A 36 -0.58 -1.58 14.05
N GLN A 37 -1.06 -1.27 15.25
CA GLN A 37 -0.62 -0.11 16.02
C GLN A 37 0.57 -0.52 16.90
N HIS A 38 1.78 -0.35 16.36
CA HIS A 38 3.03 -0.58 17.07
C HIS A 38 3.75 0.75 17.28
N PHE A 39 4.16 1.02 18.52
CA PHE A 39 4.80 2.26 18.90
C PHE A 39 6.16 1.99 19.53
N ASP A 40 7.15 2.81 19.19
CA ASP A 40 8.46 2.78 19.84
C ASP A 40 8.41 3.34 21.27
N SER A 41 9.56 3.33 21.97
CA SER A 41 9.67 3.87 23.33
C SER A 41 9.39 5.37 23.44
N SER A 42 9.41 6.09 22.33
CA SER A 42 9.11 7.52 22.25
C SER A 42 7.66 7.80 21.89
N GLY A 43 6.85 6.74 21.69
CA GLY A 43 5.43 6.85 21.31
C GLY A 43 5.19 7.12 19.83
N ASN A 44 6.21 6.98 18.97
CA ASN A 44 6.04 7.09 17.52
C ASN A 44 5.64 5.74 16.93
N TRP A 45 4.70 5.76 15.99
CA TRP A 45 4.35 4.56 15.26
C TRP A 45 5.52 4.09 14.39
N THR A 46 5.83 2.79 14.44
CA THR A 46 6.86 2.16 13.62
C THR A 46 6.36 0.83 13.05
N PRO A 47 6.92 0.36 11.91
CA PRO A 47 6.74 -1.03 11.49
C PRO A 47 7.30 -1.99 12.54
N VAL A 48 6.78 -3.22 12.56
CA VAL A 48 7.25 -4.25 13.49
C VAL A 48 8.63 -4.75 13.02
N SER A 49 9.65 -4.66 13.88
CA SER A 49 11.00 -5.13 13.58
C SER A 49 11.26 -6.57 14.02
N ARG A 50 10.42 -7.13 14.90
CA ARG A 50 10.48 -8.53 15.33
C ARG A 50 9.08 -9.10 15.37
N LEU A 51 8.87 -10.18 14.61
CA LEU A 51 7.55 -10.81 14.55
C LEU A 51 7.26 -11.72 15.75
N GLU A 52 8.28 -12.25 16.44
CA GLU A 52 8.08 -13.26 17.49
C GLU A 52 7.08 -12.82 18.58
N PRO A 53 7.17 -11.61 19.16
CA PRO A 53 6.18 -11.18 20.13
C PRO A 53 4.77 -11.07 19.54
N LEU A 54 4.66 -10.59 18.31
CA LEU A 54 3.39 -10.47 17.60
C LEU A 54 2.85 -11.84 17.19
N MET A 55 3.73 -12.79 16.86
CA MET A 55 3.34 -14.16 16.47
C MET A 55 2.71 -14.95 17.62
N LEU A 56 2.96 -14.59 18.85
CA LEU A 56 2.25 -15.17 20.01
C LEU A 56 0.80 -14.69 20.10
N GLU A 57 0.51 -13.50 19.58
CA GLU A 57 -0.81 -12.89 19.62
C GLU A 57 -1.66 -13.22 18.38
N ILE A 58 -1.02 -13.61 17.27
CA ILE A 58 -1.70 -13.91 15.99
C ILE A 58 -1.77 -15.42 15.76
N PRO A 59 -2.97 -16.00 15.61
CA PRO A 59 -3.14 -17.40 15.29
C PRO A 59 -2.38 -17.80 14.00
N SER A 60 -1.71 -18.94 14.01
CA SER A 60 -0.85 -19.39 12.91
C SER A 60 -1.61 -19.65 11.61
N ASP A 61 -2.85 -20.07 11.70
CA ASP A 61 -3.78 -20.34 10.59
C ASP A 61 -4.33 -19.08 9.92
N THR A 62 -4.21 -17.91 10.58
CA THR A 62 -4.66 -16.62 10.04
C THR A 62 -3.57 -15.84 9.32
N ARG A 63 -2.34 -16.34 9.33
CA ARG A 63 -1.20 -15.71 8.68
C ARG A 63 -1.20 -16.02 7.19
N ASP A 64 -1.26 -15.00 6.38
CA ASP A 64 -1.03 -15.15 4.95
C ASP A 64 0.48 -15.10 4.64
N THR A 65 0.84 -15.39 3.39
CA THR A 65 2.22 -15.27 2.93
C THR A 65 2.71 -13.83 3.07
N SER A 66 3.90 -13.64 3.61
CA SER A 66 4.54 -12.33 3.62
C SER A 66 5.04 -11.96 2.22
N HIS A 67 4.83 -10.70 1.83
CA HIS A 67 5.27 -10.18 0.54
C HIS A 67 6.46 -9.24 0.72
N TYR A 68 7.59 -9.59 0.13
CA TYR A 68 8.77 -8.72 0.11
C TYR A 68 8.50 -7.47 -0.72
N LEU A 69 8.77 -6.30 -0.18
CA LEU A 69 8.54 -5.01 -0.82
C LEU A 69 9.80 -4.43 -1.46
N GLY A 70 10.96 -4.76 -0.91
CA GLY A 70 12.26 -4.18 -1.20
C GLY A 70 13.02 -3.83 0.07
N GLN A 71 13.97 -2.90 -0.03
CA GLN A 71 14.77 -2.43 1.10
C GLN A 71 14.54 -0.94 1.33
N TRP A 72 14.50 -0.54 2.58
CA TRP A 72 14.51 0.85 3.00
C TRP A 72 15.77 1.11 3.82
N HIS A 73 16.67 1.96 3.30
CA HIS A 73 18.00 2.18 3.85
C HIS A 73 18.77 0.87 4.12
N GLY A 74 18.69 -0.09 3.19
CA GLY A 74 19.32 -1.39 3.31
C GLY A 74 18.60 -2.39 4.23
N VAL A 75 17.48 -2.00 4.86
CA VAL A 75 16.67 -2.88 5.72
C VAL A 75 15.54 -3.49 4.91
N ALA A 76 15.42 -4.82 4.95
CA ALA A 76 14.38 -5.56 4.23
C ALA A 76 12.98 -5.23 4.76
N CYS A 77 12.03 -4.93 3.87
CA CYS A 77 10.65 -4.57 4.19
C CYS A 77 9.67 -5.59 3.65
N TYR A 78 8.71 -5.98 4.47
CA TYR A 78 7.68 -6.97 4.15
C TYR A 78 6.29 -6.44 4.45
N ALA A 79 5.32 -6.85 3.65
CA ALA A 79 3.90 -6.73 3.96
C ALA A 79 3.37 -8.08 4.44
N LEU A 80 2.60 -8.08 5.52
CA LEU A 80 2.00 -9.29 6.12
C LEU A 80 0.51 -9.05 6.37
N SER A 81 -0.34 -10.00 5.95
CA SER A 81 -1.75 -10.04 6.33
C SER A 81 -1.93 -11.04 7.46
N ALA A 82 -2.63 -10.61 8.53
CA ALA A 82 -2.91 -11.45 9.68
C ALA A 82 -4.13 -10.93 10.43
N ALA A 83 -4.85 -11.81 11.16
CA ALA A 83 -5.90 -11.35 12.06
C ALA A 83 -5.28 -10.63 13.26
N LEU A 84 -5.72 -9.40 13.52
CA LEU A 84 -5.19 -8.55 14.58
C LEU A 84 -6.25 -8.29 15.67
N PRO A 85 -5.85 -8.15 16.94
CA PRO A 85 -6.74 -7.69 17.99
C PRO A 85 -7.35 -6.33 17.63
N LYS A 86 -8.65 -6.15 17.90
CA LYS A 86 -9.39 -4.93 17.51
C LYS A 86 -8.85 -3.65 18.15
N ASP A 87 -8.35 -3.76 19.36
CA ASP A 87 -7.77 -2.66 20.13
C ASP A 87 -6.35 -2.27 19.68
N LYS A 88 -5.71 -3.13 18.86
CA LYS A 88 -4.33 -2.92 18.38
C LYS A 88 -4.24 -2.60 16.88
N ARG A 89 -5.34 -2.21 16.25
CA ARG A 89 -5.37 -1.86 14.82
C ARG A 89 -6.18 -0.61 14.55
N SER A 90 -5.83 0.11 13.51
CA SER A 90 -6.61 1.25 13.02
C SER A 90 -6.45 1.42 11.51
N GLY A 91 -7.37 2.17 10.91
CA GLY A 91 -7.27 2.46 9.48
C GLY A 91 -5.97 3.20 9.15
N LEU A 92 -5.31 2.82 8.05
CA LEU A 92 -4.02 3.41 7.63
C LEU A 92 -4.06 4.95 7.59
N ARG A 93 -5.19 5.54 7.19
CA ARG A 93 -5.34 7.02 7.13
C ARG A 93 -5.17 7.70 8.49
N SER A 94 -5.35 6.99 9.60
CA SER A 94 -5.14 7.55 10.95
C SER A 94 -3.68 7.92 11.22
N LEU A 95 -2.74 7.37 10.45
CA LEU A 95 -1.30 7.66 10.53
C LEU A 95 -0.91 8.89 9.69
N PHE A 96 -1.78 9.38 8.80
CA PHE A 96 -1.46 10.52 7.95
C PHE A 96 -1.15 11.77 8.78
N GLY A 97 0.01 12.38 8.52
CA GLY A 97 0.50 13.54 9.26
C GLY A 97 1.03 13.24 10.68
N LYS A 98 0.98 11.97 11.14
CA LYS A 98 1.50 11.56 12.46
C LYS A 98 2.81 10.76 12.37
N VAL A 99 3.13 10.26 11.20
CA VAL A 99 4.36 9.52 10.92
C VAL A 99 5.12 10.18 9.78
N GLU A 100 6.38 9.85 9.66
CA GLU A 100 7.19 10.33 8.54
C GLU A 100 6.57 9.91 7.21
N HIS A 101 6.63 10.82 6.24
CA HIS A 101 5.93 10.69 4.95
C HIS A 101 6.32 9.41 4.19
N HIS A 102 7.60 9.05 4.21
CA HIS A 102 8.08 7.84 3.56
C HIS A 102 7.57 6.55 4.24
N LEU A 103 7.48 6.52 5.58
CA LEU A 103 6.88 5.38 6.30
C LEU A 103 5.40 5.22 5.97
N PHE A 104 4.65 6.34 5.91
CA PHE A 104 3.26 6.33 5.48
C PHE A 104 3.11 5.80 4.05
N SER A 105 3.99 6.21 3.13
CA SER A 105 3.99 5.78 1.74
C SER A 105 4.34 4.29 1.59
N LEU A 106 5.31 3.79 2.37
CA LEU A 106 5.64 2.36 2.42
C LEU A 106 4.50 1.52 2.99
N ALA A 107 3.84 2.00 4.05
CA ALA A 107 2.66 1.34 4.59
C ALA A 107 1.51 1.30 3.56
N GLY A 108 1.31 2.38 2.80
CA GLY A 108 0.36 2.43 1.68
C GLY A 108 0.69 1.42 0.59
N ARG A 109 1.96 1.31 0.21
CA ARG A 109 2.45 0.31 -0.75
C ARG A 109 2.22 -1.12 -0.24
N ALA A 110 2.51 -1.37 1.04
CA ALA A 110 2.28 -2.67 1.67
C ALA A 110 0.80 -3.08 1.57
N LEU A 111 -0.11 -2.19 1.94
CA LEU A 111 -1.55 -2.42 1.85
C LEU A 111 -1.99 -2.70 0.41
N GLN A 112 -1.52 -1.93 -0.57
CA GLN A 112 -1.85 -2.13 -1.99
C GLN A 112 -1.36 -3.49 -2.51
N VAL A 113 -0.17 -3.95 -2.11
CA VAL A 113 0.36 -5.26 -2.49
C VAL A 113 -0.47 -6.39 -1.89
N LEU A 114 -0.86 -6.29 -0.62
CA LEU A 114 -1.72 -7.28 0.05
C LEU A 114 -3.12 -7.34 -0.58
N ASP A 115 -3.73 -6.19 -0.84
CA ASP A 115 -5.06 -6.12 -1.47
C ASP A 115 -5.03 -6.69 -2.89
N TRP A 116 -4.01 -6.33 -3.68
CA TRP A 116 -3.81 -6.91 -5.02
C TRP A 116 -3.67 -8.42 -4.94
N TYR A 117 -2.81 -8.97 -4.10
CA TYR A 117 -2.61 -10.41 -3.95
C TYR A 117 -3.92 -11.11 -3.57
N LYS A 118 -4.66 -10.54 -2.60
CA LYS A 118 -5.94 -11.09 -2.13
C LYS A 118 -7.01 -11.12 -3.22
N THR A 119 -7.07 -10.09 -4.05
CA THR A 119 -8.12 -9.90 -5.05
C THR A 119 -7.82 -10.55 -6.41
N HIS A 120 -6.57 -11.03 -6.63
CA HIS A 120 -6.16 -11.62 -7.91
C HIS A 120 -5.78 -13.10 -7.80
N LYS A 121 -6.32 -13.82 -6.80
CA LYS A 121 -6.13 -15.28 -6.63
C LYS A 121 -6.76 -16.11 -7.74
N PHE A 122 -7.69 -15.54 -8.49
CA PHE A 122 -8.33 -16.17 -9.65
C PHE A 122 -8.12 -15.33 -10.91
N CYS A 123 -7.91 -16.04 -12.02
CA CYS A 123 -7.72 -15.39 -13.31
C CYS A 123 -9.02 -14.70 -13.78
N GLY A 124 -8.96 -13.40 -14.05
CA GLY A 124 -10.10 -12.62 -14.54
C GLY A 124 -10.56 -13.00 -15.95
N ARG A 125 -9.76 -13.80 -16.71
CA ARG A 125 -10.11 -14.26 -18.06
C ARG A 125 -10.79 -15.63 -18.07
N CYS A 126 -10.27 -16.60 -17.30
CA CYS A 126 -10.75 -17.99 -17.38
C CYS A 126 -11.21 -18.58 -16.03
N GLY A 127 -11.12 -17.84 -14.93
CA GLY A 127 -11.54 -18.27 -13.61
C GLY A 127 -10.58 -19.25 -12.90
N ALA A 128 -9.55 -19.75 -13.57
CA ALA A 128 -8.58 -20.67 -12.96
C ALA A 128 -7.76 -19.97 -11.86
N ILE A 129 -7.21 -20.76 -10.92
CA ILE A 129 -6.32 -20.26 -9.87
C ILE A 129 -5.08 -19.63 -10.52
N ALA A 130 -4.69 -18.46 -10.05
CA ALA A 130 -3.48 -17.76 -10.41
C ALA A 130 -2.45 -17.88 -9.28
N GLU A 131 -1.17 -17.95 -9.65
CA GLU A 131 -0.05 -18.11 -8.73
C GLU A 131 0.89 -16.91 -8.81
N LEU A 132 1.67 -16.68 -7.75
CA LEU A 132 2.69 -15.64 -7.76
C LEU A 132 3.79 -16.00 -8.76
N HIS A 133 4.14 -15.04 -9.62
CA HIS A 133 5.28 -15.17 -10.50
C HIS A 133 6.60 -15.11 -9.70
N GLN A 134 7.60 -15.89 -10.11
CA GLN A 134 8.84 -16.06 -9.33
C GLN A 134 9.75 -14.82 -9.33
N SER A 135 9.76 -14.05 -10.41
CA SER A 135 10.66 -12.90 -10.60
C SER A 135 9.96 -11.57 -10.69
N ASP A 136 8.66 -11.56 -10.99
CA ASP A 136 7.87 -10.35 -11.14
C ASP A 136 6.80 -10.24 -10.05
N ARG A 137 6.40 -9.01 -9.74
CA ARG A 137 5.21 -8.77 -8.91
C ARG A 137 3.95 -8.94 -9.75
N ALA A 138 3.69 -10.17 -10.14
CA ALA A 138 2.56 -10.55 -10.97
C ALA A 138 1.91 -11.84 -10.46
N MET A 139 0.60 -11.96 -10.66
CA MET A 139 -0.11 -13.23 -10.58
C MET A 139 -0.17 -13.81 -11.99
N ILE A 140 0.26 -15.06 -12.18
CA ILE A 140 0.23 -15.75 -13.47
C ILE A 140 -0.83 -16.85 -13.45
N CYS A 141 -1.62 -16.92 -14.50
CA CYS A 141 -2.54 -18.03 -14.72
C CYS A 141 -1.85 -19.13 -15.52
N ALA A 142 -1.59 -20.27 -14.92
CA ALA A 142 -0.98 -21.42 -15.60
C ALA A 142 -1.87 -21.97 -16.75
N HIS A 143 -3.19 -21.77 -16.67
CA HIS A 143 -4.14 -22.28 -17.68
C HIS A 143 -4.17 -21.45 -18.97
N CYS A 144 -4.13 -20.10 -18.88
CA CYS A 144 -4.28 -19.23 -20.06
C CYS A 144 -3.15 -18.21 -20.24
N GLY A 145 -2.10 -18.24 -19.42
CA GLY A 145 -0.92 -17.40 -19.54
C GLY A 145 -1.14 -15.91 -19.18
N VAL A 146 -2.32 -15.51 -18.71
CA VAL A 146 -2.59 -14.12 -18.34
C VAL A 146 -1.79 -13.74 -17.11
N HIS A 147 -1.08 -12.60 -17.19
CA HIS A 147 -0.41 -11.95 -16.08
C HIS A 147 -1.27 -10.83 -15.54
N SER A 148 -1.40 -10.73 -14.22
CA SER A 148 -2.08 -9.65 -13.52
C SER A 148 -1.11 -8.94 -12.58
N TYR A 149 -0.81 -7.69 -12.87
CA TYR A 149 0.09 -6.83 -12.08
C TYR A 149 -0.69 -5.97 -11.09
N PRO A 150 -0.08 -5.49 -9.99
CA PRO A 150 -0.68 -4.45 -9.16
C PRO A 150 -1.06 -3.25 -10.02
N ARG A 151 -2.31 -2.81 -9.87
CA ARG A 151 -2.85 -1.73 -10.70
C ARG A 151 -2.36 -0.38 -10.19
N LEU A 152 -1.83 0.45 -11.09
CA LEU A 152 -1.63 1.87 -10.87
C LEU A 152 -2.82 2.63 -11.49
N SER A 153 -3.40 3.53 -10.71
CA SER A 153 -4.52 4.39 -11.15
C SER A 153 -4.09 5.86 -10.98
N PRO A 154 -3.43 6.45 -11.99
CA PRO A 154 -3.07 7.86 -11.94
C PRO A 154 -4.31 8.72 -11.76
N SER A 155 -4.21 9.76 -10.94
CA SER A 155 -5.28 10.73 -10.72
C SER A 155 -4.69 12.13 -10.71
N ILE A 156 -5.48 13.11 -11.13
CA ILE A 156 -5.14 14.53 -11.00
C ILE A 156 -6.08 15.21 -10.02
N ILE A 157 -5.53 16.21 -9.35
CA ILE A 157 -6.28 17.18 -8.56
C ILE A 157 -6.15 18.52 -9.28
N THR A 158 -7.28 19.11 -9.68
CA THR A 158 -7.30 20.35 -10.45
C THR A 158 -7.83 21.48 -9.58
N LEU A 159 -7.05 22.55 -9.44
CA LEU A 159 -7.56 23.81 -8.89
C LEU A 159 -8.11 24.67 -10.00
N VAL A 160 -9.45 24.79 -10.07
CA VAL A 160 -10.11 25.71 -10.97
C VAL A 160 -10.31 27.04 -10.24
N HIS A 161 -9.80 28.13 -10.79
CA HIS A 161 -9.91 29.46 -10.19
C HIS A 161 -10.28 30.52 -11.21
N ASP A 162 -10.88 31.59 -10.71
CA ASP A 162 -11.19 32.84 -11.44
C ASP A 162 -10.81 34.01 -10.54
N GLY A 163 -9.66 34.62 -10.78
CA GLY A 163 -9.06 35.60 -9.87
C GLY A 163 -8.88 35.02 -8.45
N ASP A 164 -9.54 35.65 -7.48
CA ASP A 164 -9.47 35.27 -6.07
C ASP A 164 -10.47 34.18 -5.66
N ARG A 165 -11.31 33.72 -6.61
CA ARG A 165 -12.31 32.66 -6.36
C ARG A 165 -11.80 31.31 -6.81
N VAL A 166 -12.09 30.27 -6.01
CA VAL A 166 -11.76 28.88 -6.32
C VAL A 166 -13.03 28.02 -6.34
N LEU A 167 -13.07 27.07 -7.25
CA LEU A 167 -14.14 26.07 -7.29
C LEU A 167 -13.83 24.94 -6.32
N LEU A 168 -14.68 24.77 -5.32
CA LEU A 168 -14.63 23.66 -4.39
C LEU A 168 -15.88 22.80 -4.52
N ALA A 169 -15.71 21.50 -4.40
CA ALA A 169 -16.79 20.52 -4.39
C ALA A 169 -16.90 19.85 -3.02
N ARG A 170 -18.10 19.38 -2.68
CA ARG A 170 -18.32 18.60 -1.47
C ARG A 170 -19.05 17.31 -1.81
N ASN A 171 -18.44 16.18 -1.46
CA ASN A 171 -19.15 14.90 -1.49
C ASN A 171 -20.13 14.84 -0.31
N HIS A 172 -21.30 14.23 -0.52
CA HIS A 172 -22.34 14.10 0.53
C HIS A 172 -21.83 13.32 1.77
N ASN A 173 -20.86 12.43 1.60
CA ASN A 173 -20.23 11.67 2.68
C ASN A 173 -19.15 12.44 3.44
N PHE A 174 -18.79 13.65 3.00
CA PHE A 174 -17.79 14.44 3.70
C PHE A 174 -18.37 15.02 5.00
N PRO A 175 -17.57 15.11 6.06
CA PRO A 175 -17.94 15.86 7.25
C PRO A 175 -18.41 17.27 6.91
N LYS A 176 -19.28 17.83 7.75
CA LYS A 176 -19.76 19.21 7.58
C LYS A 176 -18.56 20.17 7.55
N GLY A 177 -18.53 21.05 6.55
CA GLY A 177 -17.43 22.01 6.38
C GLY A 177 -16.21 21.50 5.63
N MET A 178 -16.16 20.22 5.25
CA MET A 178 -15.07 19.68 4.43
C MET A 178 -15.40 19.83 2.94
N TYR A 179 -14.50 20.44 2.20
CA TYR A 179 -14.56 20.64 0.77
C TYR A 179 -13.27 20.11 0.12
N SER A 180 -13.31 19.83 -1.17
CA SER A 180 -12.19 19.35 -1.97
C SER A 180 -12.19 20.06 -3.32
N THR A 181 -11.04 20.16 -3.93
CA THR A 181 -10.91 20.48 -5.34
C THR A 181 -11.38 19.30 -6.21
N PRO A 182 -11.81 19.52 -7.46
CA PRO A 182 -12.13 18.43 -8.38
C PRO A 182 -10.99 17.45 -8.57
N VAL A 183 -11.30 16.14 -8.55
CA VAL A 183 -10.38 15.05 -8.80
C VAL A 183 -10.91 14.24 -9.98
N SER A 184 -10.05 13.93 -10.95
CA SER A 184 -10.45 13.13 -12.11
C SER A 184 -9.49 11.96 -12.32
N TYR A 185 -10.09 10.80 -12.66
CA TYR A 185 -9.37 9.61 -13.11
C TYR A 185 -9.52 9.41 -14.63
N THR A 186 -10.60 9.94 -15.22
CA THR A 186 -11.06 9.57 -16.56
C THR A 186 -10.55 10.49 -17.66
N HIS A 187 -10.32 11.76 -17.35
CA HIS A 187 -9.95 12.77 -18.36
C HIS A 187 -8.44 12.87 -18.63
N LEU A 188 -7.59 12.29 -17.79
CA LEU A 188 -6.15 12.19 -18.06
C LEU A 188 -5.81 11.43 -19.33
N ARG A 189 -6.64 10.45 -19.73
CA ARG A 189 -6.38 9.64 -20.92
C ARG A 189 -6.71 10.33 -22.24
N ALA A 190 -7.55 11.35 -22.23
CA ALA A 190 -8.02 12.00 -23.45
C ALA A 190 -7.07 13.09 -23.96
N HIS A 191 -6.25 13.69 -23.09
CA HIS A 191 -5.39 14.82 -23.43
C HIS A 191 -3.90 14.47 -23.55
N GLU A 192 -3.45 13.31 -23.05
CA GLU A 192 -2.05 12.88 -23.20
C GLU A 192 -1.73 12.22 -24.54
N THR A 193 -2.74 11.86 -25.31
CA THR A 193 -2.55 11.20 -26.63
C THR A 193 -2.44 12.17 -27.80
N ASP A 194 -2.70 13.46 -27.61
CA ASP A 194 -2.66 14.48 -28.68
C ASP A 194 -1.36 15.30 -28.70
N SER A 195 -0.32 14.87 -27.98
CA SER A 195 0.97 15.57 -27.90
C SER A 195 2.12 14.81 -28.56
N TYR A 196 1.88 14.19 -29.75
CA TYR A 196 2.93 13.67 -30.62
C TYR A 196 2.67 14.06 -32.06
#